data_e7d1957e892b12b902aefb12641b4ea8
#
_entry.id   e7d1957e892b12b902aefb12641b4ea8
#
_cell.length_a   1.000
_cell.length_b   1.000
_cell.length_c   1.000
_cell.angle_alpha   90.00
_cell.angle_beta   90.00
_cell.angle_gamma   90.00
#
_symmetry.space_group_name_H-M   'P 1'
#
loop_
_entity.id
_entity.type
_entity.pdbx_description
1 polymer ?
#
loop_
_entity_poly.entity_id
_entity_poly.type
_entity_poly.pdbx_seq_one_letter_code
_entity_poly.pdbx_strand_id
1 'polypeptide(L)'
;MNLITSKNSPNIGGSNTPQYVVIHHWGGDGLSFWGVVNWLCNPRARVSAHYVVGGNDVACLVNEGRAAWHAGNRWYNTHSIGIECRPEMDSTTYKTVIETVAMIYRHVGKVLPVIGHKDIVATACPGRYYSYLKDIQSQATALYQSGKAPSGVGTATSTTTSKLSIDGEFGRQSVTAMQKWLGSPYRDGVLSGQLLKCKPYIMNMRFGVQWGIGGSATVKMLQRVVGVGADGYLGHDTICGIQRYLNSKGYSLSVDGYAGNNTCSAFQKFLNSVV
;
A
#
# COMPACT_ATOMS: atom_id res chain seq x y z
N MET A 1 -1.19 3.96 3.56
CA MET A 1 -1.86 3.76 2.24
C MET A 1 -2.13 2.27 2.00
N ASN A 2 -3.29 1.93 1.43
CA ASN A 2 -3.70 0.55 1.09
C ASN A 2 -3.54 0.35 -0.42
N LEU A 3 -2.54 -0.41 -0.87
CA LEU A 3 -2.30 -0.66 -2.29
C LEU A 3 -3.15 -1.84 -2.77
N ILE A 4 -3.98 -1.59 -3.80
CA ILE A 4 -4.88 -2.55 -4.44
C ILE A 4 -4.33 -2.85 -5.83
N THR A 5 -4.01 -4.12 -6.09
CA THR A 5 -3.44 -4.60 -7.37
C THR A 5 -4.31 -5.62 -8.08
N SER A 6 -5.52 -5.87 -7.55
CA SER A 6 -6.45 -6.87 -8.07
C SER A 6 -7.30 -6.39 -9.25
N LYS A 7 -7.12 -5.16 -9.71
CA LYS A 7 -7.84 -4.56 -10.84
C LYS A 7 -6.84 -4.13 -11.91
N ASN A 8 -7.14 -4.46 -13.15
CA ASN A 8 -6.33 -4.07 -14.29
C ASN A 8 -7.19 -3.40 -15.34
N SER A 9 -6.72 -2.26 -15.85
CA SER A 9 -7.37 -1.60 -16.98
C SER A 9 -7.00 -2.30 -18.30
N PRO A 10 -7.95 -2.59 -19.18
CA PRO A 10 -7.66 -3.07 -20.52
C PRO A 10 -7.20 -1.94 -21.48
N ASN A 11 -7.36 -0.67 -21.06
CA ASN A 11 -7.05 0.52 -21.85
C ASN A 11 -5.57 0.87 -21.69
N ILE A 12 -4.67 0.08 -22.26
CA ILE A 12 -3.22 0.22 -22.13
C ILE A 12 -2.54 0.32 -23.48
N GLY A 13 -1.44 1.06 -23.50
CA GLY A 13 -0.57 1.18 -24.66
C GLY A 13 0.65 0.27 -24.62
N GLY A 14 1.66 0.60 -25.41
CA GLY A 14 2.97 -0.05 -25.43
C GLY A 14 3.79 0.20 -24.15
N SER A 15 5.11 0.22 -24.31
CA SER A 15 6.04 0.50 -23.21
C SER A 15 5.91 1.93 -22.70
N ASN A 16 6.22 2.14 -21.43
CA ASN A 16 6.34 3.44 -20.78
C ASN A 16 7.76 3.64 -20.25
N THR A 17 8.33 4.82 -20.48
CA THR A 17 9.63 5.24 -19.93
C THR A 17 9.42 6.50 -19.09
N PRO A 18 9.03 6.39 -17.81
CA PRO A 18 8.58 7.52 -17.01
C PRO A 18 9.64 8.62 -16.85
N GLN A 19 9.26 9.84 -17.20
CA GLN A 19 10.00 11.07 -16.98
C GLN A 19 9.24 12.07 -16.10
N TYR A 20 7.93 11.87 -15.91
CA TYR A 20 7.04 12.71 -15.12
C TYR A 20 6.07 11.88 -14.29
N VAL A 21 5.59 12.45 -13.19
CA VAL A 21 4.35 12.04 -12.53
C VAL A 21 3.30 13.10 -12.86
N VAL A 22 2.16 12.69 -13.40
CA VAL A 22 1.06 13.57 -13.76
C VAL A 22 -0.07 13.39 -12.76
N ILE A 23 -0.41 14.48 -12.06
CA ILE A 23 -1.55 14.50 -11.13
C ILE A 23 -2.82 14.87 -11.91
N HIS A 24 -3.85 14.06 -11.70
CA HIS A 24 -5.21 14.27 -12.18
C HIS A 24 -6.19 14.30 -11.02
N HIS A 25 -7.42 14.71 -11.30
CA HIS A 25 -8.58 14.44 -10.46
C HIS A 25 -9.71 13.84 -11.30
N TRP A 26 -10.49 12.96 -10.72
CA TRP A 26 -11.54 12.23 -11.42
C TRP A 26 -12.88 12.97 -11.51
N GLY A 27 -12.95 14.10 -12.17
CA GLY A 27 -14.21 14.82 -12.38
C GLY A 27 -14.70 15.55 -11.13
N GLY A 28 -15.94 15.30 -10.68
CA GLY A 28 -16.58 16.04 -9.59
C GLY A 28 -16.46 15.43 -8.21
N ASP A 29 -16.72 16.24 -7.20
CA ASP A 29 -16.80 15.83 -5.80
C ASP A 29 -17.90 14.78 -5.60
N GLY A 30 -17.78 13.92 -4.60
CA GLY A 30 -18.77 12.92 -4.21
C GLY A 30 -18.77 11.62 -5.03
N LEU A 31 -17.96 11.51 -6.07
CA LEU A 31 -17.83 10.26 -6.81
C LEU A 31 -17.11 9.19 -6.00
N SER A 32 -17.60 7.95 -6.06
CA SER A 32 -16.99 6.87 -5.29
C SER A 32 -15.68 6.41 -5.90
N PHE A 33 -14.69 6.13 -5.06
CA PHE A 33 -13.41 5.55 -5.46
C PHE A 33 -13.58 4.30 -6.34
N TRP A 34 -14.43 3.36 -5.92
CA TRP A 34 -14.69 2.14 -6.68
C TRP A 34 -15.44 2.37 -7.99
N GLY A 35 -16.30 3.40 -8.05
CA GLY A 35 -16.94 3.84 -9.30
C GLY A 35 -15.90 4.24 -10.34
N VAL A 36 -14.92 5.04 -9.94
CA VAL A 36 -13.80 5.48 -10.80
C VAL A 36 -12.89 4.30 -11.20
N VAL A 37 -12.50 3.47 -10.24
CA VAL A 37 -11.70 2.26 -10.53
C VAL A 37 -12.40 1.36 -11.55
N ASN A 38 -13.69 1.08 -11.35
CA ASN A 38 -14.46 0.23 -12.26
C ASN A 38 -14.63 0.87 -13.65
N TRP A 39 -14.80 2.19 -13.71
CA TRP A 39 -14.86 2.91 -14.98
C TRP A 39 -13.55 2.80 -15.76
N LEU A 40 -12.41 3.10 -15.13
CA LEU A 40 -11.10 3.01 -15.78
C LEU A 40 -10.70 1.57 -16.16
N CYS A 41 -11.32 0.57 -15.52
CA CYS A 41 -11.19 -0.85 -15.90
C CYS A 41 -12.21 -1.30 -16.96
N ASN A 42 -13.09 -0.41 -17.43
CA ASN A 42 -14.04 -0.73 -18.49
C ASN A 42 -13.40 -0.46 -19.87
N PRO A 43 -13.42 -1.41 -20.83
CA PRO A 43 -12.88 -1.17 -22.16
C PRO A 43 -13.58 -0.02 -22.91
N ARG A 44 -14.84 0.27 -22.58
CA ARG A 44 -15.60 1.38 -23.19
C ARG A 44 -15.11 2.76 -22.74
N ALA A 45 -14.38 2.86 -21.62
CA ALA A 45 -13.85 4.12 -21.12
C ALA A 45 -12.82 4.75 -22.07
N ARG A 46 -12.03 3.91 -22.77
CA ARG A 46 -10.93 4.33 -23.67
C ARG A 46 -9.94 5.30 -23.02
N VAL A 47 -9.90 5.33 -21.69
CA VAL A 47 -8.97 6.05 -20.85
C VAL A 47 -8.54 5.14 -19.70
N SER A 48 -7.39 5.44 -19.11
CA SER A 48 -6.88 4.73 -17.94
C SER A 48 -5.93 5.64 -17.16
N ALA A 49 -5.56 5.23 -15.95
CA ALA A 49 -4.46 5.81 -15.19
C ALA A 49 -3.63 4.69 -14.59
N HIS A 50 -2.40 4.97 -14.19
CA HIS A 50 -1.58 3.99 -13.49
C HIS A 50 -2.12 3.76 -12.08
N TYR A 51 -2.49 4.84 -11.41
CA TYR A 51 -3.02 4.81 -10.05
C TYR A 51 -4.30 5.61 -9.90
N VAL A 52 -5.16 5.15 -9.00
CA VAL A 52 -6.30 5.90 -8.46
C VAL A 52 -6.11 6.03 -6.96
N VAL A 53 -6.24 7.24 -6.42
CA VAL A 53 -5.99 7.54 -4.99
C VAL A 53 -7.20 8.22 -4.37
N GLY A 54 -7.74 7.64 -3.30
CA GLY A 54 -8.84 8.23 -2.53
C GLY A 54 -8.87 7.75 -1.08
N GLY A 55 -8.83 8.67 -0.13
CA GLY A 55 -8.63 8.32 1.27
C GLY A 55 -7.28 7.61 1.48
N ASN A 56 -7.28 6.49 2.16
CA ASN A 56 -6.09 5.64 2.32
C ASN A 56 -5.88 4.62 1.19
N ASP A 57 -6.79 4.57 0.21
CA ASP A 57 -6.79 3.53 -0.82
C ASP A 57 -6.05 4.01 -2.08
N VAL A 58 -5.22 3.12 -2.63
CA VAL A 58 -4.49 3.31 -3.89
C VAL A 58 -4.73 2.07 -4.75
N ALA A 59 -5.40 2.23 -5.89
CA ALA A 59 -5.54 1.15 -6.87
C ALA A 59 -4.49 1.32 -7.98
N CYS A 60 -3.65 0.31 -8.19
CA CYS A 60 -2.78 0.20 -9.35
C CYS A 60 -3.56 -0.49 -10.47
N LEU A 61 -3.84 0.22 -11.56
CA LEU A 61 -4.64 -0.27 -12.67
C LEU A 61 -3.83 -0.56 -13.93
N VAL A 62 -2.68 0.09 -14.09
CA VAL A 62 -1.74 -0.11 -15.18
C VAL A 62 -0.34 -0.22 -14.58
N ASN A 63 0.42 -1.23 -14.98
CA ASN A 63 1.82 -1.37 -14.57
C ASN A 63 2.65 -0.18 -15.09
N GLU A 64 3.54 0.36 -14.27
CA GLU A 64 4.34 1.55 -14.57
C GLU A 64 5.20 1.40 -15.85
N GLY A 65 5.57 0.18 -16.24
CA GLY A 65 6.28 -0.11 -17.49
C GLY A 65 5.40 -0.12 -18.75
N ARG A 66 4.08 0.10 -18.61
CA ARG A 66 3.11 0.18 -19.71
C ARG A 66 2.49 1.56 -19.77
N ALA A 67 2.19 2.03 -20.97
CA ALA A 67 1.53 3.31 -21.16
C ALA A 67 0.06 3.26 -20.72
N ALA A 68 -0.35 4.14 -19.81
CA ALA A 68 -1.75 4.42 -19.53
C ALA A 68 -2.26 5.57 -20.41
N TRP A 69 -3.55 5.56 -20.72
CA TRP A 69 -4.17 6.58 -21.58
C TRP A 69 -4.81 7.67 -20.73
N HIS A 70 -3.98 8.54 -20.10
CA HIS A 70 -4.44 9.54 -19.13
C HIS A 70 -4.23 10.99 -19.57
N ALA A 71 -3.21 11.24 -20.41
CA ALA A 71 -2.71 12.59 -20.58
C ALA A 71 -3.34 13.35 -21.76
N GLY A 72 -4.20 12.69 -22.57
CA GLY A 72 -4.69 13.27 -23.82
C GLY A 72 -3.58 13.57 -24.85
N ASN A 73 -2.37 13.16 -24.58
CA ASN A 73 -1.17 13.38 -25.37
C ASN A 73 -0.35 12.08 -25.43
N ARG A 74 -0.06 11.61 -26.66
CA ARG A 74 0.60 10.32 -26.86
C ARG A 74 2.00 10.27 -26.24
N TRP A 75 2.78 11.33 -26.32
CA TRP A 75 4.12 11.36 -25.77
C TRP A 75 4.08 11.24 -24.24
N TYR A 76 3.23 12.03 -23.57
CA TYR A 76 3.07 11.97 -22.13
C TYR A 76 2.49 10.62 -21.66
N ASN A 77 1.60 9.99 -22.43
CA ASN A 77 1.08 8.65 -22.09
C ASN A 77 2.19 7.59 -22.02
N THR A 78 3.27 7.76 -22.81
CA THR A 78 4.42 6.83 -22.85
C THR A 78 5.63 7.30 -22.05
N HIS A 79 5.57 8.49 -21.43
CA HIS A 79 6.68 9.08 -20.66
C HIS A 79 6.26 9.60 -19.30
N SER A 80 5.12 9.18 -18.79
CA SER A 80 4.71 9.59 -17.45
C SER A 80 3.90 8.53 -16.72
N ILE A 81 3.73 8.75 -15.42
CA ILE A 81 2.86 7.95 -14.56
C ILE A 81 1.71 8.84 -14.12
N GLY A 82 0.48 8.54 -14.57
CA GLY A 82 -0.73 9.27 -14.22
C GLY A 82 -1.37 8.75 -12.93
N ILE A 83 -1.73 9.68 -12.05
CA ILE A 83 -2.43 9.42 -10.78
C ILE A 83 -3.76 10.17 -10.79
N GLU A 84 -4.87 9.43 -10.77
CA GLU A 84 -6.21 9.98 -10.57
C GLU A 84 -6.49 10.14 -9.08
N CYS A 85 -6.69 11.36 -8.62
CA CYS A 85 -6.86 11.71 -7.22
C CYS A 85 -8.30 12.11 -6.92
N ARG A 86 -8.78 11.84 -5.70
CA ARG A 86 -10.08 12.30 -5.21
C ARG A 86 -10.14 13.84 -5.24
N PRO A 87 -11.14 14.44 -5.92
CA PRO A 87 -11.20 15.90 -6.13
C PRO A 87 -11.30 16.73 -4.85
N GLU A 88 -11.93 16.18 -3.79
CA GLU A 88 -12.10 16.86 -2.50
C GLU A 88 -10.78 17.19 -1.83
N MET A 89 -9.71 16.46 -2.15
CA MET A 89 -8.36 16.68 -1.62
C MET A 89 -8.34 16.75 -0.08
N ASP A 90 -9.12 15.86 0.60
CA ASP A 90 -9.08 15.74 2.05
C ASP A 90 -7.65 15.38 2.54
N SER A 91 -7.36 15.67 3.81
CA SER A 91 -6.01 15.51 4.36
C SER A 91 -5.46 14.08 4.24
N THR A 92 -6.33 13.08 4.34
CA THR A 92 -5.96 11.66 4.19
C THR A 92 -5.60 11.35 2.74
N THR A 93 -6.44 11.78 1.79
CA THR A 93 -6.18 11.62 0.35
C THR A 93 -4.89 12.35 -0.04
N TYR A 94 -4.70 13.60 0.43
CA TYR A 94 -3.51 14.39 0.12
C TYR A 94 -2.23 13.70 0.57
N LYS A 95 -2.19 13.22 1.81
CA LYS A 95 -1.08 12.42 2.35
C LYS A 95 -0.84 11.17 1.51
N THR A 96 -1.89 10.45 1.13
CA THR A 96 -1.79 9.22 0.34
C THR A 96 -1.26 9.49 -1.08
N VAL A 97 -1.59 10.65 -1.68
CA VAL A 97 -1.01 11.09 -2.96
C VAL A 97 0.50 11.26 -2.82
N ILE A 98 0.98 11.96 -1.79
CA ILE A 98 2.41 12.15 -1.50
C ILE A 98 3.12 10.80 -1.32
N GLU A 99 2.55 9.88 -0.54
CA GLU A 99 3.09 8.54 -0.33
C GLU A 99 3.14 7.72 -1.64
N THR A 100 2.13 7.87 -2.51
CA THR A 100 2.08 7.22 -3.82
C THR A 100 3.17 7.75 -4.75
N VAL A 101 3.39 9.06 -4.80
CA VAL A 101 4.47 9.68 -5.58
C VAL A 101 5.84 9.20 -5.07
N ALA A 102 6.04 9.15 -3.74
CA ALA A 102 7.29 8.63 -3.16
C ALA A 102 7.48 7.12 -3.46
N MET A 103 6.42 6.34 -3.52
CA MET A 103 6.45 4.93 -3.95
C MET A 103 6.90 4.82 -5.41
N ILE A 104 6.33 5.62 -6.30
CA ILE A 104 6.72 5.68 -7.72
C ILE A 104 8.21 6.01 -7.86
N TYR A 105 8.73 6.99 -7.10
CA TYR A 105 10.15 7.33 -7.13
C TYR A 105 11.04 6.15 -6.73
N ARG A 106 10.62 5.32 -5.77
CA ARG A 106 11.36 4.10 -5.38
C ARG A 106 11.35 3.06 -6.48
N HIS A 107 10.22 2.87 -7.17
CA HIS A 107 10.10 1.91 -8.28
C HIS A 107 10.95 2.35 -9.47
N VAL A 108 10.93 3.64 -9.82
CA VAL A 108 11.69 4.20 -10.93
C VAL A 108 13.18 4.42 -10.58
N GLY A 109 13.52 4.46 -9.29
CA GLY A 109 14.89 4.67 -8.78
C GLY A 109 15.37 6.13 -8.81
N LYS A 110 14.51 7.10 -9.12
CA LYS A 110 14.84 8.54 -9.20
C LYS A 110 13.62 9.41 -8.88
N VAL A 111 13.89 10.66 -8.49
CA VAL A 111 12.87 11.71 -8.40
C VAL A 111 12.42 12.11 -9.80
N LEU A 112 11.12 12.18 -10.02
CA LEU A 112 10.51 12.67 -11.26
C LEU A 112 9.81 14.01 -10.98
N PRO A 113 9.81 14.96 -11.93
CA PRO A 113 8.98 16.16 -11.85
C PRO A 113 7.50 15.78 -11.71
N VAL A 114 6.80 16.48 -10.79
CA VAL A 114 5.35 16.36 -10.59
C VAL A 114 4.67 17.51 -11.30
N ILE A 115 3.84 17.20 -12.27
CA ILE A 115 3.11 18.17 -13.09
C ILE A 115 1.60 17.89 -13.02
N GLY A 116 0.79 18.85 -13.40
CA GLY A 116 -0.66 18.72 -13.53
C GLY A 116 -1.09 18.39 -14.96
N HIS A 117 -2.24 17.77 -15.13
CA HIS A 117 -2.78 17.50 -16.46
C HIS A 117 -2.92 18.76 -17.31
N LYS A 118 -3.27 19.92 -16.71
CA LYS A 118 -3.37 21.18 -17.42
C LYS A 118 -2.04 21.73 -17.95
N ASP A 119 -0.89 21.20 -17.51
CA ASP A 119 0.41 21.55 -18.07
C ASP A 119 0.66 20.86 -19.43
N ILE A 120 -0.19 19.89 -19.78
CA ILE A 120 -0.08 19.07 -21.00
C ILE A 120 -1.15 19.46 -22.03
N VAL A 121 -2.40 19.63 -21.58
CA VAL A 121 -3.55 19.95 -22.42
C VAL A 121 -4.45 20.98 -21.73
N ALA A 122 -5.26 21.70 -22.50
CA ALA A 122 -6.21 22.67 -21.96
C ALA A 122 -7.33 21.95 -21.19
N THR A 123 -7.27 21.99 -19.86
CA THR A 123 -8.23 21.34 -18.95
C THR A 123 -8.23 22.02 -17.57
N ALA A 124 -9.30 21.86 -16.81
CA ALA A 124 -9.36 22.26 -15.39
C ALA A 124 -8.65 21.27 -14.46
N CYS A 125 -8.37 20.02 -14.90
CA CYS A 125 -7.66 19.01 -14.16
C CYS A 125 -6.19 19.44 -13.93
N PRO A 126 -5.60 19.28 -12.74
CA PRO A 126 -6.05 18.51 -11.58
C PRO A 126 -6.84 19.34 -10.52
N GLY A 127 -7.47 20.42 -10.86
CA GLY A 127 -8.30 21.20 -9.94
C GLY A 127 -7.53 21.70 -8.72
N ARG A 128 -8.00 21.38 -7.50
CA ARG A 128 -7.39 21.82 -6.23
C ARG A 128 -5.91 21.43 -6.08
N TYR A 129 -5.49 20.32 -6.66
CA TYR A 129 -4.10 19.84 -6.56
C TYR A 129 -3.09 20.72 -7.26
N TYR A 130 -3.51 21.52 -8.25
CA TYR A 130 -2.58 22.29 -9.07
C TYR A 130 -1.70 23.24 -8.26
N SER A 131 -2.25 23.92 -7.28
CA SER A 131 -1.51 24.84 -6.40
C SER A 131 -0.53 24.11 -5.45
N TYR A 132 -0.68 22.80 -5.31
CA TYR A 132 0.09 21.98 -4.37
C TYR A 132 1.11 21.04 -5.05
N LEU A 133 1.27 21.10 -6.38
CA LEU A 133 2.18 20.19 -7.10
C LEU A 133 3.62 20.27 -6.58
N LYS A 134 4.12 21.49 -6.30
CA LYS A 134 5.46 21.70 -5.74
C LYS A 134 5.58 21.13 -4.32
N ASP A 135 4.55 21.27 -3.51
CA ASP A 135 4.52 20.73 -2.14
C ASP A 135 4.46 19.20 -2.17
N ILE A 136 3.61 18.60 -3.01
CA ILE A 136 3.56 17.15 -3.24
C ILE A 136 4.94 16.63 -3.65
N GLN A 137 5.60 17.27 -4.63
CA GLN A 137 6.92 16.86 -5.07
C GLN A 137 7.95 16.96 -3.96
N SER A 138 7.96 18.05 -3.20
CA SER A 138 8.90 18.29 -2.11
C SER A 138 8.76 17.23 -1.01
N GLN A 139 7.54 17.00 -0.53
CA GLN A 139 7.26 16.02 0.51
C GLN A 139 7.53 14.58 0.04
N ALA A 140 7.15 14.23 -1.20
CA ALA A 140 7.44 12.93 -1.77
C ALA A 140 8.94 12.69 -1.95
N THR A 141 9.70 13.74 -2.32
CA THR A 141 11.16 13.69 -2.41
C THR A 141 11.79 13.44 -1.05
N ALA A 142 11.33 14.13 0.00
CA ALA A 142 11.79 13.91 1.36
C ALA A 142 11.52 12.47 1.83
N LEU A 143 10.31 11.94 1.56
CA LEU A 143 9.97 10.55 1.86
C LEU A 143 10.81 9.53 1.06
N TYR A 144 11.13 9.84 -0.19
CA TYR A 144 12.00 9.00 -1.01
C TYR A 144 13.43 9.00 -0.48
N GLN A 145 13.97 10.16 -0.13
CA GLN A 145 15.33 10.33 0.37
C GLN A 145 15.52 9.75 1.77
N SER A 146 14.52 9.88 2.66
CA SER A 146 14.57 9.28 3.99
C SER A 146 14.59 7.75 3.96
N GLY A 147 14.09 7.14 2.89
CA GLY A 147 14.18 5.70 2.64
C GLY A 147 15.47 5.28 1.93
N LYS A 148 16.30 6.20 1.48
CA LYS A 148 17.66 5.96 0.97
C LYS A 148 18.65 6.14 2.11
N ALA A 149 19.34 5.07 2.49
CA ALA A 149 20.56 5.21 3.27
C ALA A 149 21.54 6.16 2.53
N PRO A 150 22.23 7.07 3.23
CA PRO A 150 23.20 7.94 2.58
C PRO A 150 24.26 7.10 1.87
N SER A 151 24.43 7.30 0.57
CA SER A 151 25.47 6.65 -0.24
C SER A 151 26.85 7.24 0.16
N GLY A 152 27.48 6.59 1.10
CA GLY A 152 28.88 6.82 1.48
C GLY A 152 29.57 5.47 1.57
N VAL A 153 30.34 5.18 0.52
CA VAL A 153 31.47 4.22 0.43
C VAL A 153 31.58 3.21 1.58
N GLY A 154 31.47 1.93 1.25
CA GLY A 154 31.89 0.85 2.13
C GLY A 154 31.04 -0.40 1.95
N THR A 155 31.57 -1.37 1.22
CA THR A 155 31.18 -2.77 1.28
C THR A 155 31.12 -3.21 2.76
N ALA A 156 29.91 -3.28 3.31
CA ALA A 156 29.68 -4.05 4.52
C ALA A 156 28.23 -4.52 4.48
N THR A 157 28.08 -5.82 4.35
CA THR A 157 26.91 -6.57 4.74
C THR A 157 26.56 -6.15 6.16
N SER A 158 25.63 -5.23 6.32
CA SER A 158 25.12 -4.82 7.63
C SER A 158 23.64 -5.17 7.70
N THR A 159 23.37 -6.34 8.23
CA THR A 159 22.11 -6.72 8.84
C THR A 159 21.89 -5.87 10.08
N THR A 160 21.53 -4.61 9.92
CA THR A 160 20.92 -3.85 11.02
C THR A 160 19.44 -4.17 11.05
N THR A 161 19.06 -5.12 11.88
CA THR A 161 17.69 -5.37 12.31
C THR A 161 17.22 -4.13 13.10
N SER A 162 16.66 -3.13 12.39
CA SER A 162 15.93 -2.07 13.08
C SER A 162 14.71 -2.71 13.74
N LYS A 163 14.67 -2.67 15.08
CA LYS A 163 13.54 -3.19 15.86
C LYS A 163 12.25 -2.53 15.40
N LEU A 164 11.15 -3.32 15.40
CA LEU A 164 9.82 -2.80 15.14
C LEU A 164 9.44 -1.73 16.17
N SER A 165 8.78 -0.69 15.74
CA SER A 165 8.07 0.21 16.63
C SER A 165 6.97 -0.58 17.36
N ILE A 166 6.87 -0.38 18.68
CA ILE A 166 5.83 -1.00 19.51
C ILE A 166 4.72 0.02 19.68
N ASP A 167 3.93 0.20 18.62
CA ASP A 167 2.84 1.18 18.53
C ASP A 167 1.45 0.57 18.68
N GLY A 168 1.38 -0.76 18.77
CA GLY A 168 0.12 -1.49 18.85
C GLY A 168 -0.64 -1.56 17.53
N GLU A 169 -0.03 -1.12 16.42
CA GLU A 169 -0.58 -1.26 15.07
C GLU A 169 0.24 -2.25 14.26
N PHE A 170 -0.35 -3.41 13.95
CA PHE A 170 0.32 -4.48 13.24
C PHE A 170 0.29 -4.21 11.74
N GLY A 171 1.13 -3.26 11.30
CA GLY A 171 1.27 -2.84 9.92
C GLY A 171 2.19 -3.74 9.09
N ARG A 172 2.53 -3.30 7.87
CA ARG A 172 3.37 -4.07 6.93
C ARG A 172 4.72 -4.48 7.51
N GLN A 173 5.37 -3.61 8.30
CA GLN A 173 6.66 -3.94 8.93
C GLN A 173 6.51 -5.11 9.91
N SER A 174 5.46 -5.09 10.74
CA SER A 174 5.14 -6.17 11.68
C SER A 174 4.81 -7.47 10.93
N VAL A 175 4.06 -7.39 9.83
CA VAL A 175 3.77 -8.55 8.96
C VAL A 175 5.06 -9.09 8.33
N THR A 176 5.96 -8.22 7.84
CA THR A 176 7.26 -8.66 7.27
C THR A 176 8.12 -9.35 8.33
N ALA A 177 8.17 -8.82 9.56
CA ALA A 177 8.87 -9.47 10.66
C ALA A 177 8.24 -10.83 11.02
N MET A 178 6.92 -10.91 11.06
CA MET A 178 6.21 -12.17 11.25
C MET A 178 6.49 -13.18 10.12
N GLN A 179 6.53 -12.74 8.88
CA GLN A 179 6.90 -13.56 7.73
C GLN A 179 8.33 -14.08 7.83
N LYS A 180 9.29 -13.28 8.31
CA LYS A 180 10.65 -13.70 8.59
C LYS A 180 10.70 -14.73 9.70
N TRP A 181 10.06 -14.47 10.84
CA TRP A 181 9.99 -15.38 11.98
C TRP A 181 9.42 -16.73 11.59
N LEU A 182 8.37 -16.76 10.79
CA LEU A 182 7.72 -17.98 10.30
C LEU A 182 8.53 -18.71 9.21
N GLY A 183 9.63 -18.15 8.69
CA GLY A 183 10.33 -18.70 7.54
C GLY A 183 9.50 -18.68 6.25
N SER A 184 8.54 -17.74 6.14
CA SER A 184 7.70 -17.63 4.96
C SER A 184 8.53 -17.35 3.70
N PRO A 185 8.21 -17.97 2.54
CA PRO A 185 8.82 -17.60 1.27
C PRO A 185 8.42 -16.19 0.81
N TYR A 186 7.30 -15.66 1.33
CA TYR A 186 6.84 -14.30 1.09
C TYR A 186 7.33 -13.39 2.21
N ARG A 187 7.88 -12.21 1.84
CA ARG A 187 8.37 -11.19 2.78
C ARG A 187 7.92 -9.80 2.33
N ASP A 188 6.71 -9.74 1.83
CA ASP A 188 6.09 -8.56 1.20
C ASP A 188 5.29 -7.68 2.18
N GLY A 189 5.16 -8.13 3.43
CA GLY A 189 4.37 -7.44 4.44
C GLY A 189 2.86 -7.52 4.20
N VAL A 190 2.38 -8.52 3.45
CA VAL A 190 0.98 -8.66 3.08
C VAL A 190 0.42 -10.02 3.51
N LEU A 191 -0.74 -10.01 4.11
CA LEU A 191 -1.57 -11.18 4.42
C LEU A 191 -2.74 -11.23 3.43
N SER A 192 -2.53 -11.91 2.31
CA SER A 192 -3.49 -11.94 1.19
C SER A 192 -4.75 -12.74 1.48
N GLY A 193 -5.79 -12.50 0.69
CA GLY A 193 -6.99 -13.32 0.61
C GLY A 193 -7.82 -13.41 1.89
N GLN A 194 -7.81 -12.39 2.75
CA GLN A 194 -8.54 -12.40 4.02
C GLN A 194 -10.01 -12.06 3.82
N LEU A 195 -10.91 -12.83 4.45
CA LEU A 195 -12.34 -12.61 4.36
C LEU A 195 -12.77 -11.37 5.16
N LEU A 196 -13.70 -10.59 4.61
CA LEU A 196 -14.25 -9.41 5.29
C LEU A 196 -14.87 -9.73 6.66
N LYS A 197 -15.41 -10.94 6.86
CA LYS A 197 -15.92 -11.40 8.17
C LYS A 197 -14.84 -11.46 9.26
N CYS A 198 -13.54 -11.48 8.90
CA CYS A 198 -12.44 -11.45 9.86
C CYS A 198 -12.15 -10.03 10.39
N LYS A 199 -12.66 -8.99 9.73
CA LYS A 199 -12.38 -7.59 10.05
C LYS A 199 -12.64 -7.20 11.51
N PRO A 200 -13.70 -7.65 12.20
CA PRO A 200 -13.93 -7.33 13.61
C PRO A 200 -12.84 -7.84 14.55
N TYR A 201 -12.20 -8.95 14.23
CA TYR A 201 -11.20 -9.61 15.08
C TYR A 201 -9.78 -9.01 14.95
N ILE A 202 -9.51 -8.25 13.88
CA ILE A 202 -8.17 -7.75 13.54
C ILE A 202 -8.10 -6.23 13.48
N MET A 203 -8.74 -5.54 14.42
CA MET A 203 -8.87 -4.08 14.40
C MET A 203 -7.54 -3.34 14.22
N ASN A 204 -6.49 -3.77 14.90
CA ASN A 204 -5.17 -3.18 14.83
C ASN A 204 -4.18 -3.95 13.93
N MET A 205 -4.62 -5.00 13.22
CA MET A 205 -3.79 -5.76 12.25
C MET A 205 -4.14 -5.46 10.78
N ARG A 206 -5.09 -4.59 10.51
CA ARG A 206 -5.67 -4.38 9.18
C ARG A 206 -4.73 -3.78 8.12
N PHE A 207 -3.67 -3.12 8.51
CA PHE A 207 -2.77 -2.41 7.60
C PHE A 207 -1.84 -3.29 6.76
N GLY A 208 -1.66 -4.56 7.16
CA GLY A 208 -0.94 -5.57 6.39
C GLY A 208 -1.86 -6.60 5.74
N VAL A 209 -3.18 -6.38 5.71
CA VAL A 209 -4.19 -7.33 5.24
C VAL A 209 -4.72 -6.93 3.87
N GLN A 210 -4.74 -7.89 2.94
CA GLN A 210 -5.42 -7.77 1.66
C GLN A 210 -6.71 -8.60 1.70
N TRP A 211 -7.84 -7.91 1.54
CA TRP A 211 -9.16 -8.56 1.55
C TRP A 211 -9.41 -9.35 0.27
N GLY A 212 -10.05 -10.50 0.38
CA GLY A 212 -10.36 -11.38 -0.76
C GLY A 212 -10.73 -12.79 -0.30
N ILE A 213 -10.57 -13.75 -1.18
CA ILE A 213 -10.78 -15.18 -0.96
C ILE A 213 -9.47 -15.96 -1.15
N GLY A 214 -9.40 -17.18 -0.64
CA GLY A 214 -8.27 -18.09 -0.83
C GLY A 214 -7.36 -18.23 0.38
N GLY A 215 -7.43 -17.31 1.34
CA GLY A 215 -6.60 -17.33 2.55
C GLY A 215 -5.13 -17.01 2.27
N SER A 216 -4.36 -16.77 3.33
CA SER A 216 -2.94 -16.46 3.26
C SER A 216 -2.08 -17.67 3.63
N ALA A 217 -1.08 -17.99 2.80
CA ALA A 217 -0.09 -19.01 3.11
C ALA A 217 0.66 -18.68 4.41
N THR A 218 1.03 -17.40 4.62
CA THR A 218 1.65 -16.93 5.86
C THR A 218 0.74 -17.14 7.07
N VAL A 219 -0.57 -16.88 6.94
CA VAL A 219 -1.52 -17.11 8.03
C VAL A 219 -1.64 -18.62 8.34
N LYS A 220 -1.64 -19.49 7.34
CA LYS A 220 -1.61 -20.95 7.56
C LYS A 220 -0.35 -21.40 8.35
N MET A 221 0.79 -20.79 8.06
CA MET A 221 2.03 -21.07 8.82
C MET A 221 1.89 -20.59 10.28
N LEU A 222 1.40 -19.38 10.49
CA LEU A 222 1.11 -18.82 11.81
C LEU A 222 0.16 -19.72 12.61
N GLN A 223 -0.94 -20.15 12.00
CA GLN A 223 -1.95 -21.01 12.61
C GLN A 223 -1.36 -22.34 13.10
N ARG A 224 -0.46 -22.95 12.31
CA ARG A 224 0.26 -24.17 12.74
C ARG A 224 1.14 -23.91 13.94
N VAL A 225 1.85 -22.78 13.99
CA VAL A 225 2.71 -22.40 15.13
C VAL A 225 1.90 -22.13 16.39
N VAL A 226 0.73 -21.47 16.26
CA VAL A 226 -0.12 -21.16 17.43
C VAL A 226 -1.15 -22.25 17.76
N GLY A 227 -1.11 -23.41 17.05
CA GLY A 227 -1.85 -24.61 17.38
C GLY A 227 -3.36 -24.53 17.11
N VAL A 228 -3.76 -23.87 15.99
CA VAL A 228 -5.17 -23.79 15.57
C VAL A 228 -5.36 -24.32 14.14
N GLY A 229 -6.60 -24.49 13.70
CA GLY A 229 -6.91 -24.94 12.34
C GLY A 229 -6.32 -24.02 11.29
N ALA A 230 -5.58 -24.59 10.31
CA ALA A 230 -4.81 -23.82 9.32
C ALA A 230 -5.63 -23.55 8.05
N ASP A 231 -6.69 -22.72 8.17
CA ASP A 231 -7.55 -22.31 7.06
C ASP A 231 -7.01 -21.11 6.26
N GLY A 232 -6.05 -20.38 6.83
CA GLY A 232 -5.42 -19.23 6.21
C GLY A 232 -6.14 -17.90 6.48
N TYR A 233 -7.10 -17.87 7.41
CA TYR A 233 -7.86 -16.67 7.75
C TYR A 233 -7.59 -16.21 9.19
N LEU A 234 -7.52 -14.90 9.38
CA LEU A 234 -7.34 -14.26 10.69
C LEU A 234 -8.67 -14.13 11.42
N GLY A 235 -9.37 -15.25 11.63
CA GLY A 235 -10.62 -15.30 12.39
C GLY A 235 -10.39 -15.28 13.91
N HIS A 236 -11.48 -15.30 14.67
CA HIS A 236 -11.48 -15.31 16.13
C HIS A 236 -10.53 -16.36 16.73
N ASP A 237 -10.62 -17.62 16.27
CA ASP A 237 -9.81 -18.71 16.80
C ASP A 237 -8.32 -18.52 16.55
N THR A 238 -7.96 -17.93 15.39
CA THR A 238 -6.58 -17.59 15.09
C THR A 238 -6.04 -16.54 16.04
N ILE A 239 -6.83 -15.51 16.36
CA ILE A 239 -6.41 -14.47 17.31
C ILE A 239 -6.33 -15.05 18.73
N CYS A 240 -7.29 -15.88 19.16
CA CYS A 240 -7.17 -16.62 20.42
C CYS A 240 -5.89 -17.46 20.48
N GLY A 241 -5.53 -18.14 19.38
CA GLY A 241 -4.30 -18.90 19.28
C GLY A 241 -3.05 -18.03 19.45
N ILE A 242 -3.01 -16.87 18.79
CA ILE A 242 -1.93 -15.90 18.94
C ILE A 242 -1.80 -15.44 20.40
N GLN A 243 -2.91 -15.08 21.04
CA GLN A 243 -2.93 -14.61 22.43
C GLN A 243 -2.43 -15.68 23.40
N ARG A 244 -2.89 -16.94 23.26
CA ARG A 244 -2.39 -18.07 24.06
C ARG A 244 -0.90 -18.31 23.82
N TYR A 245 -0.46 -18.27 22.57
CA TYR A 245 0.95 -18.45 22.23
C TYR A 245 1.84 -17.36 22.85
N LEU A 246 1.42 -16.10 22.75
CA LEU A 246 2.14 -14.99 23.39
C LEU A 246 2.16 -15.12 24.91
N ASN A 247 1.05 -15.53 25.53
CA ASN A 247 1.00 -15.80 26.96
C ASN A 247 1.98 -16.93 27.39
N SER A 248 2.15 -17.95 26.55
CA SER A 248 3.17 -19.01 26.80
C SER A 248 4.62 -18.47 26.68
N LYS A 249 4.81 -17.28 26.09
CA LYS A 249 6.11 -16.57 25.99
C LYS A 249 6.27 -15.49 27.07
N GLY A 250 5.40 -15.47 28.09
CA GLY A 250 5.51 -14.57 29.22
C GLY A 250 4.74 -13.25 29.09
N TYR A 251 3.87 -13.11 28.08
CA TYR A 251 2.95 -11.98 27.98
C TYR A 251 1.66 -12.27 28.77
N SER A 252 0.96 -11.23 29.19
CA SER A 252 -0.29 -11.33 29.96
C SER A 252 -1.43 -10.70 29.17
N LEU A 253 -2.00 -11.47 28.23
CA LEU A 253 -3.09 -11.03 27.35
C LEU A 253 -4.39 -11.72 27.74
N SER A 254 -5.50 -10.98 27.66
CA SER A 254 -6.82 -11.61 27.63
C SER A 254 -6.97 -12.44 26.36
N VAL A 255 -7.47 -13.64 26.47
CA VAL A 255 -7.75 -14.52 25.32
C VAL A 255 -9.17 -14.27 24.87
N ASP A 256 -9.40 -13.17 24.20
CA ASP A 256 -10.74 -12.67 23.79
C ASP A 256 -10.98 -12.77 22.28
N GLY A 257 -9.97 -13.18 21.51
CA GLY A 257 -10.07 -13.32 20.06
C GLY A 257 -10.04 -12.00 19.28
N TYR A 258 -9.63 -10.89 19.92
CA TYR A 258 -9.54 -9.60 19.27
C TYR A 258 -8.07 -9.08 19.27
N ALA A 259 -7.54 -8.80 18.10
CA ALA A 259 -6.22 -8.20 17.93
C ALA A 259 -6.30 -6.69 18.07
N GLY A 260 -6.54 -6.21 19.28
CA GLY A 260 -6.45 -4.81 19.66
C GLY A 260 -5.01 -4.38 19.96
N ASN A 261 -4.86 -3.16 20.50
CA ASN A 261 -3.56 -2.54 20.79
C ASN A 261 -2.65 -3.44 21.64
N ASN A 262 -3.17 -4.03 22.73
CA ASN A 262 -2.38 -4.86 23.66
C ASN A 262 -1.85 -6.11 22.97
N THR A 263 -2.68 -6.82 22.20
CA THR A 263 -2.29 -8.01 21.44
C THR A 263 -1.24 -7.68 20.39
N CYS A 264 -1.44 -6.59 19.63
CA CYS A 264 -0.50 -6.16 18.61
C CYS A 264 0.84 -5.69 19.19
N SER A 265 0.81 -4.91 20.28
CA SER A 265 2.04 -4.49 20.99
C SER A 265 2.83 -5.67 21.54
N ALA A 266 2.15 -6.65 22.15
CA ALA A 266 2.80 -7.85 22.65
C ALA A 266 3.43 -8.67 21.51
N PHE A 267 2.74 -8.79 20.37
CA PHE A 267 3.26 -9.50 19.21
C PHE A 267 4.47 -8.76 18.60
N GLN A 268 4.43 -7.42 18.50
CA GLN A 268 5.59 -6.61 18.07
C GLN A 268 6.80 -6.81 19.01
N LYS A 269 6.59 -6.79 20.33
CA LYS A 269 7.65 -7.07 21.33
C LYS A 269 8.23 -8.46 21.12
N PHE A 270 7.37 -9.47 20.96
CA PHE A 270 7.81 -10.84 20.69
C PHE A 270 8.64 -10.92 19.40
N LEU A 271 8.16 -10.35 18.30
CA LEU A 271 8.89 -10.34 17.03
C LEU A 271 10.26 -9.65 17.15
N ASN A 272 10.35 -8.56 17.89
CA ASN A 272 11.62 -7.89 18.19
C ASN A 272 12.62 -8.73 19.00
N SER A 273 12.16 -9.80 19.64
CA SER A 273 13.01 -10.71 20.40
C SER A 273 13.49 -11.91 19.59
N VAL A 274 12.87 -12.18 18.41
CA VAL A 274 13.11 -13.40 17.64
C VAL A 274 13.53 -13.16 16.18
N VAL A 275 13.52 -11.91 15.70
CA VAL A 275 13.88 -11.48 14.33
C VAL A 275 15.00 -10.40 14.37
#